data_17b38ca0b72eeecd57f9ac7fd9aeb1b4
#
_entry.id   17b38ca0b72eeecd57f9ac7fd9aeb1b4
#
_cell.length_a   1.000
_cell.length_b   1.000
_cell.length_c   1.000
_cell.angle_alpha   90.00
_cell.angle_beta   90.00
_cell.angle_gamma   90.00
#
_symmetry.space_group_name_H-M   'P 1'
#
loop_
_entity.id
_entity.type
_entity.pdbx_description
1 polymer ?
#
loop_
_entity_poly.entity_id
_entity_poly.type
_entity_poly.pdbx_seq_one_letter_code
_entity_poly.pdbx_strand_id
1 'polypeptide(L)'
;MLDESNLATFVLFAAVTAILVWGYNRAKTFGRLGMLAWLQSVVLMSPWLLFFGLFALGIYLNLVSILFLLLASIAVYIWLGKRLREAGQAAMLQQKAAERIKQQAISEASAVTESPESSELAATEASPIPDEDLAGLKGIFSIDTFFAVETIPYQDGAIFKGNLRGEPDFSYSKMSEKLEQSFDDKYRLFLVESPESKPVVVILPKTNDPQTTTLAQKNLALVLLVGTILTTLEASSVLLGFDLFDNLNRYGEAIPLALGLWSILVAHEIGHRILANRYNIRLSIPFLLPNWQIGSFGAITRFESLLPNRTALFDIAFAGPAVGGILSLLLLLAGLILSHPGSAFQLPTEFFRASILVGTLAKVILGSALDVAVVDINPLVIIGWLGLVITALNLLPAGKLDGGRIVHAIYGRKTARRSTLATLIILGIISLFNPANPIPLYWAVLILFLQRDLERPVQNELTEPNDSRAAWGLLALFLMLATLIPLSASLAGRIGLGS
;
A
#
# COMPACT_ATOMS: atom_id res chain seq x y z
N MET A 1 38.02 20.49 15.38
CA MET A 1 37.46 20.40 14.01
C MET A 1 36.52 19.23 14.01
N LEU A 2 35.21 19.48 13.92
CA LEU A 2 34.25 18.41 13.71
C LEU A 2 34.43 17.98 12.25
N ASP A 3 34.77 16.73 12.05
CA ASP A 3 34.89 16.11 10.73
C ASP A 3 33.55 16.24 10.00
N GLU A 4 33.51 16.58 8.70
CA GLU A 4 32.25 16.82 7.95
C GLU A 4 31.35 15.59 7.96
N SER A 5 31.90 14.39 8.03
CA SER A 5 31.17 13.13 8.20
C SER A 5 30.40 13.05 9.53
N ASN A 6 30.97 13.65 10.60
CA ASN A 6 30.30 13.73 11.90
C ASN A 6 29.18 14.76 11.93
N LEU A 7 29.23 15.80 11.08
CA LEU A 7 28.21 16.85 11.02
C LEU A 7 26.88 16.34 10.46
N ALA A 8 26.90 15.54 9.38
CA ALA A 8 25.69 14.96 8.79
C ALA A 8 25.03 13.96 9.74
N THR A 9 25.83 13.10 10.37
CA THR A 9 25.36 12.17 11.39
C THR A 9 24.75 12.92 12.57
N PHE A 10 25.38 14.00 13.02
CA PHE A 10 24.85 14.84 14.08
C PHE A 10 23.53 15.53 13.70
N VAL A 11 23.43 16.08 12.48
CA VAL A 11 22.19 16.70 11.97
C VAL A 11 21.06 15.68 11.87
N LEU A 12 21.34 14.47 11.40
CA LEU A 12 20.37 13.39 11.34
C LEU A 12 19.85 13.01 12.74
N PHE A 13 20.76 12.78 13.69
CA PHE A 13 20.39 12.45 15.08
C PHE A 13 19.64 13.62 15.75
N ALA A 14 20.02 14.86 15.50
CA ALA A 14 19.35 16.03 16.02
C ALA A 14 17.91 16.14 15.47
N ALA A 15 17.72 15.92 14.15
CA ALA A 15 16.42 15.92 13.52
C ALA A 15 15.50 14.81 14.06
N VAL A 16 16.03 13.59 14.17
CA VAL A 16 15.29 12.45 14.76
C VAL A 16 14.89 12.74 16.20
N THR A 17 15.84 13.23 17.00
CA THR A 17 15.60 13.58 18.41
C THR A 17 14.54 14.69 18.52
N ALA A 18 14.61 15.71 17.67
CA ALA A 18 13.62 16.80 17.63
C ALA A 18 12.22 16.28 17.31
N ILE A 19 12.07 15.37 16.33
CA ILE A 19 10.79 14.74 15.97
C ILE A 19 10.24 13.90 17.13
N LEU A 20 11.10 13.11 17.79
CA LEU A 20 10.70 12.30 18.95
C LEU A 20 10.25 13.16 20.13
N VAL A 21 11.02 14.20 20.46
CA VAL A 21 10.70 15.14 21.57
C VAL A 21 9.42 15.94 21.26
N TRP A 22 9.27 16.41 20.02
CA TRP A 22 8.05 17.11 19.59
C TRP A 22 6.83 16.20 19.70
N GLY A 23 6.93 14.95 19.21
CA GLY A 23 5.88 13.95 19.32
C GLY A 23 5.52 13.62 20.78
N TYR A 24 6.52 13.47 21.66
CA TYR A 24 6.35 13.26 23.09
C TYR A 24 5.59 14.41 23.76
N ASN A 25 6.04 15.64 23.54
CA ASN A 25 5.42 16.83 24.11
C ASN A 25 3.95 16.97 23.70
N ARG A 26 3.65 16.66 22.44
CA ARG A 26 2.26 16.65 21.94
C ARG A 26 1.43 15.49 22.50
N ALA A 27 2.01 14.32 22.67
CA ALA A 27 1.32 13.14 23.20
C ALA A 27 0.98 13.28 24.68
N LYS A 28 1.84 13.96 25.45
CA LYS A 28 1.67 14.19 26.89
C LYS A 28 0.36 14.94 27.21
N THR A 29 -0.10 15.82 26.35
CA THR A 29 -1.36 16.57 26.54
C THR A 29 -2.60 15.68 26.48
N PHE A 30 -2.53 14.50 25.85
CA PHE A 30 -3.61 13.51 25.76
C PHE A 30 -3.52 12.39 26.80
N GLY A 31 -2.70 12.56 27.84
CA GLY A 31 -2.55 11.62 28.93
C GLY A 31 -2.09 10.22 28.51
N ARG A 32 -2.61 9.19 29.18
CA ARG A 32 -2.19 7.78 28.97
C ARG A 32 -2.42 7.29 27.54
N LEU A 33 -3.52 7.67 26.89
CA LEU A 33 -3.84 7.29 25.52
C LEU A 33 -2.86 7.93 24.52
N GLY A 34 -2.55 9.23 24.71
CA GLY A 34 -1.57 9.92 23.89
C GLY A 34 -0.18 9.30 24.00
N MET A 35 0.25 8.96 25.21
CA MET A 35 1.54 8.31 25.46
C MET A 35 1.64 6.93 24.81
N LEU A 36 0.58 6.10 24.87
CA LEU A 36 0.54 4.80 24.20
C LEU A 36 0.60 4.96 22.68
N ALA A 37 -0.12 5.94 22.12
CA ALA A 37 -0.10 6.22 20.68
C ALA A 37 1.28 6.73 20.23
N TRP A 38 1.94 7.57 21.01
CA TRP A 38 3.30 8.01 20.75
C TRP A 38 4.31 6.85 20.80
N LEU A 39 4.24 6.01 21.84
CA LEU A 39 5.10 4.83 21.97
C LEU A 39 4.90 3.86 20.80
N GLN A 40 3.66 3.65 20.37
CA GLN A 40 3.35 2.85 19.19
C GLN A 40 3.98 3.43 17.93
N SER A 41 4.00 4.77 17.77
CA SER A 41 4.69 5.45 16.67
C SER A 41 6.20 5.22 16.70
N VAL A 42 6.82 5.39 17.89
CA VAL A 42 8.27 5.20 18.08
C VAL A 42 8.67 3.76 17.74
N VAL A 43 7.90 2.78 18.20
CA VAL A 43 8.16 1.36 17.91
C VAL A 43 8.06 1.07 16.42
N LEU A 44 7.07 1.65 15.72
CA LEU A 44 6.91 1.45 14.27
C LEU A 44 8.07 2.07 13.47
N MET A 45 8.63 3.20 13.95
CA MET A 45 9.76 3.88 13.33
C MET A 45 11.12 3.28 13.70
N SER A 46 11.19 2.56 14.83
CA SER A 46 12.47 2.11 15.41
C SER A 46 13.34 1.25 14.46
N PRO A 47 12.83 0.32 13.64
CA PRO A 47 13.68 -0.44 12.72
C PRO A 47 14.40 0.45 11.70
N TRP A 48 13.69 1.44 11.19
CA TRP A 48 14.24 2.39 10.21
C TRP A 48 15.25 3.35 10.85
N LEU A 49 14.92 3.87 12.03
CA LEU A 49 15.83 4.76 12.77
C LEU A 49 17.10 4.02 13.20
N LEU A 50 16.99 2.77 13.65
CA LEU A 50 18.13 1.93 13.99
C LEU A 50 18.94 1.58 12.75
N PHE A 51 18.30 1.20 11.65
CA PHE A 51 18.96 0.89 10.40
C PHE A 51 19.80 2.08 9.90
N PHE A 52 19.17 3.25 9.73
CA PHE A 52 19.86 4.44 9.24
C PHE A 52 20.87 4.97 10.26
N GLY A 53 20.55 4.92 11.56
CA GLY A 53 21.46 5.39 12.62
C GLY A 53 22.71 4.52 12.73
N LEU A 54 22.58 3.19 12.71
CA LEU A 54 23.73 2.27 12.75
C LEU A 54 24.56 2.35 11.48
N PHE A 55 23.88 2.50 10.32
CA PHE A 55 24.55 2.70 9.05
C PHE A 55 25.41 3.97 9.06
N ALA A 56 24.87 5.11 9.54
CA ALA A 56 25.60 6.37 9.67
C ALA A 56 26.80 6.27 10.65
N LEU A 57 26.80 5.28 11.55
CA LEU A 57 27.91 4.95 12.45
C LEU A 57 28.89 3.92 11.84
N GLY A 58 28.71 3.54 10.57
CA GLY A 58 29.52 2.54 9.90
C GLY A 58 29.21 1.09 10.30
N ILE A 59 28.11 0.85 11.00
CA ILE A 59 27.68 -0.48 11.42
C ILE A 59 26.63 -1.03 10.43
N TYR A 60 27.05 -1.97 9.60
CA TYR A 60 26.19 -2.58 8.59
C TYR A 60 25.40 -3.75 9.18
N LEU A 61 24.08 -3.61 9.20
CA LEU A 61 23.19 -4.70 9.58
C LEU A 61 23.04 -5.69 8.42
N ASN A 62 23.22 -6.98 8.71
CA ASN A 62 22.91 -8.02 7.76
C ASN A 62 21.38 -8.18 7.61
N LEU A 63 20.95 -8.84 6.53
CA LEU A 63 19.52 -9.04 6.21
C LEU A 63 18.75 -9.71 7.36
N VAL A 64 19.39 -10.67 8.06
CA VAL A 64 18.76 -11.38 9.19
C VAL A 64 18.51 -10.42 10.35
N SER A 65 19.44 -9.54 10.66
CA SER A 65 19.29 -8.53 11.71
C SER A 65 18.20 -7.52 11.39
N ILE A 66 18.10 -7.06 10.13
CA ILE A 66 17.04 -6.16 9.66
C ILE A 66 15.68 -6.85 9.78
N LEU A 67 15.57 -8.09 9.34
CA LEU A 67 14.35 -8.89 9.42
C LEU A 67 13.92 -9.09 10.87
N PHE A 68 14.86 -9.43 11.77
CA PHE A 68 14.60 -9.58 13.20
C PHE A 68 14.08 -8.27 13.82
N LEU A 69 14.70 -7.13 13.52
CA LEU A 69 14.26 -5.81 14.00
C LEU A 69 12.84 -5.47 13.51
N LEU A 70 12.55 -5.74 12.24
CA LEU A 70 11.21 -5.55 11.67
C LEU A 70 10.18 -6.42 12.38
N LEU A 71 10.45 -7.70 12.54
CA LEU A 71 9.53 -8.65 13.19
C LEU A 71 9.29 -8.29 14.67
N ALA A 72 10.35 -7.96 15.40
CA ALA A 72 10.24 -7.53 16.80
C ALA A 72 9.42 -6.24 16.91
N SER A 73 9.67 -5.25 16.05
CA SER A 73 8.92 -4.01 16.02
C SER A 73 7.43 -4.24 15.70
N ILE A 74 7.12 -5.07 14.71
CA ILE A 74 5.73 -5.40 14.35
C ILE A 74 5.01 -6.09 15.52
N ALA A 75 5.67 -7.04 16.20
CA ALA A 75 5.10 -7.73 17.35
C ALA A 75 4.76 -6.76 18.49
N VAL A 76 5.71 -5.87 18.83
CA VAL A 76 5.50 -4.84 19.87
C VAL A 76 4.43 -3.83 19.43
N TYR A 77 4.42 -3.42 18.16
CA TYR A 77 3.39 -2.53 17.60
C TYR A 77 1.98 -3.12 17.73
N ILE A 78 1.80 -4.40 17.39
CA ILE A 78 0.51 -5.11 17.52
C ILE A 78 0.09 -5.18 19.00
N TRP A 79 1.02 -5.52 19.89
CA TRP A 79 0.75 -5.59 21.33
C TRP A 79 0.34 -4.22 21.91
N LEU A 80 1.07 -3.14 21.57
CA LEU A 80 0.72 -1.77 21.96
C LEU A 80 -0.63 -1.33 21.38
N GLY A 81 -0.91 -1.69 20.11
CA GLY A 81 -2.19 -1.40 19.46
C GLY A 81 -3.37 -2.09 20.14
N LYS A 82 -3.18 -3.32 20.65
CA LYS A 82 -4.19 -4.00 21.47
C LYS A 82 -4.44 -3.23 22.78
N ARG A 83 -3.38 -2.87 23.50
CA ARG A 83 -3.46 -2.07 24.72
C ARG A 83 -4.10 -0.70 24.54
N LEU A 84 -3.79 -0.04 23.42
CA LEU A 84 -4.37 1.26 23.07
C LEU A 84 -5.88 1.15 22.82
N ARG A 85 -6.33 0.11 22.11
CA ARG A 85 -7.76 -0.16 21.88
C ARG A 85 -8.50 -0.47 23.19
N GLU A 86 -7.94 -1.34 24.03
CA GLU A 86 -8.50 -1.66 25.35
C GLU A 86 -8.65 -0.40 26.23
N ALA A 87 -7.62 0.45 26.27
CA ALA A 87 -7.66 1.70 27.02
C ALA A 87 -8.65 2.71 26.43
N GLY A 88 -8.78 2.78 25.09
CA GLY A 88 -9.75 3.62 24.40
C GLY A 88 -11.18 3.17 24.62
N GLN A 89 -11.45 1.87 24.58
CA GLN A 89 -12.75 1.29 24.87
C GLN A 89 -13.14 1.53 26.34
N ALA A 90 -12.21 1.33 27.29
CA ALA A 90 -12.43 1.61 28.69
C ALA A 90 -12.78 3.09 28.94
N ALA A 91 -12.09 4.02 28.27
CA ALA A 91 -12.39 5.45 28.36
C ALA A 91 -13.77 5.80 27.78
N MET A 92 -14.15 5.22 26.64
CA MET A 92 -15.49 5.38 26.05
C MET A 92 -16.60 4.80 26.93
N LEU A 93 -16.37 3.62 27.54
CA LEU A 93 -17.34 3.02 28.48
C LEU A 93 -17.52 3.87 29.71
N GLN A 94 -16.43 4.43 30.28
CA GLN A 94 -16.49 5.35 31.40
C GLN A 94 -17.24 6.64 31.03
N GLN A 95 -17.03 7.19 29.87
CA GLN A 95 -17.73 8.37 29.40
C GLN A 95 -19.23 8.09 29.20
N LYS A 96 -19.59 6.98 28.54
CA LYS A 96 -20.99 6.55 28.39
C LYS A 96 -21.67 6.26 29.75
N ALA A 97 -20.93 5.67 30.73
CA ALA A 97 -21.46 5.44 32.07
C ALA A 97 -21.68 6.77 32.82
N ALA A 98 -20.76 7.72 32.68
CA ALA A 98 -20.92 9.06 33.26
C ALA A 98 -22.07 9.85 32.61
N GLU A 99 -22.28 9.71 31.31
CA GLU A 99 -23.42 10.30 30.59
C GLU A 99 -24.76 9.66 31.04
N ARG A 100 -24.79 8.32 31.19
CA ARG A 100 -25.98 7.61 31.72
C ARG A 100 -26.32 8.04 33.18
N ILE A 101 -25.32 8.16 34.06
CA ILE A 101 -25.50 8.65 35.41
C ILE A 101 -26.03 10.09 35.39
N LYS A 102 -25.51 10.96 34.52
CA LYS A 102 -26.04 12.31 34.33
C LYS A 102 -27.48 12.31 33.83
N GLN A 103 -27.81 11.46 32.84
CA GLN A 103 -29.19 11.32 32.32
C GLN A 103 -30.13 10.73 33.37
N GLN A 104 -29.70 9.73 34.17
CA GLN A 104 -30.48 9.21 35.27
C GLN A 104 -30.70 10.26 36.36
N ALA A 105 -29.68 11.02 36.73
CA ALA A 105 -29.83 12.12 37.71
C ALA A 105 -30.78 13.24 37.21
N ILE A 106 -30.83 13.49 35.90
CA ILE A 106 -31.79 14.41 35.27
C ILE A 106 -33.21 13.80 35.22
N SER A 107 -33.29 12.48 34.96
CA SER A 107 -34.56 11.74 34.94
C SER A 107 -35.17 11.53 36.32
N GLU A 108 -34.33 11.28 37.34
CA GLU A 108 -34.78 11.18 38.75
C GLU A 108 -35.20 12.53 39.33
N ALA A 109 -34.67 13.64 38.82
CA ALA A 109 -35.15 14.99 39.15
C ALA A 109 -36.48 15.34 38.48
N SER A 110 -36.95 14.53 37.51
CA SER A 110 -38.19 14.75 36.73
C SER A 110 -39.27 13.70 36.95
N ALA A 111 -39.03 12.64 37.72
CA ALA A 111 -39.96 11.54 37.92
C ALA A 111 -40.14 11.24 39.45
N VAL A 112 -41.01 12.03 40.09
CA VAL A 112 -41.85 11.51 41.17
C VAL A 112 -43.11 10.99 40.50
N THR A 113 -43.22 9.69 40.30
CA THR A 113 -44.39 8.81 40.34
C THR A 113 -44.24 7.58 39.43
N GLU A 114 -44.49 6.45 40.10
CA GLU A 114 -44.86 5.12 39.60
C GLU A 114 -43.82 4.01 39.60
N SER A 115 -44.16 3.03 40.37
CA SER A 115 -43.44 1.81 40.78
C SER A 115 -43.61 0.62 39.80
N PRO A 116 -43.00 -0.54 40.10
CA PRO A 116 -42.33 -1.38 39.13
C PRO A 116 -43.11 -2.65 38.79
N GLU A 117 -42.84 -3.22 37.64
CA GLU A 117 -43.08 -4.66 37.46
C GLU A 117 -41.97 -5.33 36.64
N SER A 118 -41.56 -6.41 37.22
CA SER A 118 -40.60 -7.41 36.78
C SER A 118 -40.81 -7.97 35.40
N SER A 119 -39.72 -8.22 34.65
CA SER A 119 -39.59 -9.43 33.87
C SER A 119 -38.13 -9.80 33.63
N GLU A 120 -37.69 -10.83 34.37
CA GLU A 120 -36.65 -11.76 33.90
C GLU A 120 -37.14 -12.38 32.59
N LEU A 121 -36.26 -12.45 31.57
CA LEU A 121 -36.16 -13.62 30.71
C LEU A 121 -35.07 -13.48 29.66
N ALA A 122 -34.25 -14.54 29.61
CA ALA A 122 -33.51 -15.04 28.49
C ALA A 122 -32.39 -14.15 27.91
N ALA A 123 -31.16 -14.55 28.18
CA ALA A 123 -29.99 -14.31 27.39
C ALA A 123 -30.20 -14.90 25.97
N THR A 124 -30.89 -14.16 25.12
CA THR A 124 -30.81 -14.34 23.68
C THR A 124 -29.54 -13.66 23.22
N GLU A 125 -28.70 -14.34 22.47
CA GLU A 125 -27.54 -13.75 21.81
C GLU A 125 -27.98 -12.44 21.14
N ALA A 126 -27.59 -11.32 21.73
CA ALA A 126 -28.02 -10.01 21.27
C ALA A 126 -27.54 -9.85 19.82
N SER A 127 -28.48 -9.79 18.89
CA SER A 127 -28.21 -9.39 17.52
C SER A 127 -27.46 -8.06 17.57
N PRO A 128 -26.31 -7.92 16.91
CA PRO A 128 -25.50 -6.69 16.96
C PRO A 128 -26.24 -5.49 16.31
N ILE A 129 -27.28 -5.74 15.56
CA ILE A 129 -28.20 -4.73 15.01
C ILE A 129 -29.47 -4.70 15.86
N PRO A 130 -29.98 -3.52 16.26
CA PRO A 130 -31.28 -3.40 16.93
C PRO A 130 -32.41 -4.06 16.08
N ASP A 131 -33.33 -4.73 16.74
CA ASP A 131 -34.40 -5.47 16.06
C ASP A 131 -35.28 -4.56 15.17
N GLU A 132 -35.48 -3.30 15.57
CA GLU A 132 -36.16 -2.28 14.78
C GLU A 132 -35.44 -2.00 13.46
N ASP A 133 -34.11 -1.81 13.52
CA ASP A 133 -33.28 -1.60 12.33
C ASP A 133 -33.26 -2.86 11.45
N LEU A 134 -33.22 -4.07 12.06
CA LEU A 134 -33.20 -5.32 11.30
C LEU A 134 -34.48 -5.52 10.47
N ALA A 135 -35.64 -5.13 11.02
CA ALA A 135 -36.91 -5.14 10.27
C ALA A 135 -36.88 -4.17 9.09
N GLY A 136 -36.40 -2.95 9.30
CA GLY A 136 -36.22 -1.94 8.25
C GLY A 136 -35.21 -2.37 7.19
N LEU A 137 -34.08 -2.99 7.58
CA LEU A 137 -33.06 -3.51 6.66
C LEU A 137 -33.62 -4.62 5.75
N LYS A 138 -34.52 -5.47 6.25
CA LYS A 138 -35.24 -6.45 5.40
C LYS A 138 -36.13 -5.78 4.38
N GLY A 139 -36.66 -4.60 4.66
CA GLY A 139 -37.48 -3.81 3.78
C GLY A 139 -36.79 -3.21 2.55
N ILE A 140 -35.47 -3.12 2.55
CA ILE A 140 -34.71 -2.61 1.37
C ILE A 140 -34.71 -3.61 0.22
N PHE A 141 -34.91 -4.90 0.51
CA PHE A 141 -34.95 -5.97 -0.47
C PHE A 141 -36.27 -5.98 -1.21
N SER A 142 -36.21 -6.23 -2.50
CA SER A 142 -37.40 -6.38 -3.36
C SER A 142 -37.24 -7.57 -4.31
N ILE A 143 -38.35 -8.11 -4.78
CA ILE A 143 -38.37 -9.31 -5.62
C ILE A 143 -37.58 -9.13 -6.92
N ASP A 144 -37.48 -7.90 -7.41
CA ASP A 144 -36.78 -7.53 -8.64
C ASP A 144 -35.29 -7.26 -8.44
N THR A 145 -34.81 -7.12 -7.20
CA THR A 145 -33.38 -6.88 -6.89
C THR A 145 -32.74 -8.08 -6.22
N PHE A 146 -33.10 -8.33 -4.97
CA PHE A 146 -32.53 -9.40 -4.18
C PHE A 146 -33.57 -10.03 -3.28
N PHE A 147 -33.77 -11.34 -3.40
CA PHE A 147 -34.68 -12.09 -2.56
C PHE A 147 -33.91 -12.70 -1.38
N ALA A 148 -33.99 -12.06 -0.23
CA ALA A 148 -33.37 -12.53 1.00
C ALA A 148 -34.10 -13.74 1.58
N VAL A 149 -33.37 -14.83 1.83
CA VAL A 149 -33.88 -16.09 2.38
C VAL A 149 -33.49 -16.27 3.84
N GLU A 150 -32.23 -15.95 4.17
CA GLU A 150 -31.65 -16.16 5.48
C GLU A 150 -30.89 -14.91 5.93
N THR A 151 -30.98 -14.58 7.21
CA THR A 151 -30.22 -13.49 7.83
C THR A 151 -29.30 -14.07 8.89
N ILE A 152 -27.99 -13.79 8.78
CA ILE A 152 -26.95 -14.27 9.71
C ILE A 152 -26.31 -13.04 10.37
N PRO A 153 -26.29 -12.94 11.71
CA PRO A 153 -25.51 -11.93 12.40
C PRO A 153 -24.03 -12.04 12.03
N TYR A 154 -23.38 -10.91 11.77
CA TYR A 154 -21.99 -10.88 11.37
C TYR A 154 -21.32 -9.62 11.92
N GLN A 155 -20.32 -9.77 12.81
CA GLN A 155 -19.70 -8.66 13.52
C GLN A 155 -20.75 -7.73 14.14
N ASP A 156 -20.69 -6.41 13.83
CA ASP A 156 -21.68 -5.43 14.25
C ASP A 156 -22.80 -5.22 13.18
N GLY A 157 -22.94 -6.14 12.24
CA GLY A 157 -23.84 -6.07 11.10
C GLY A 157 -24.56 -7.39 10.82
N ALA A 158 -25.02 -7.57 9.58
CA ALA A 158 -25.70 -8.79 9.13
C ALA A 158 -25.33 -9.17 7.70
N ILE A 159 -25.32 -10.49 7.44
CA ILE A 159 -25.25 -11.09 6.10
C ILE A 159 -26.64 -11.59 5.72
N PHE A 160 -27.13 -11.13 4.59
CA PHE A 160 -28.36 -11.60 3.98
C PHE A 160 -28.01 -12.56 2.84
N LYS A 161 -28.32 -13.83 3.02
CA LYS A 161 -28.22 -14.83 1.96
C LYS A 161 -29.52 -14.86 1.16
N GLY A 162 -29.40 -15.02 -0.15
CA GLY A 162 -30.56 -15.02 -1.01
C GLY A 162 -30.20 -15.18 -2.47
N ASN A 163 -31.12 -14.79 -3.33
CA ASN A 163 -30.95 -14.85 -4.76
C ASN A 163 -31.00 -13.46 -5.37
N LEU A 164 -29.94 -13.09 -6.09
CA LEU A 164 -29.94 -11.90 -6.93
C LEU A 164 -30.87 -12.14 -8.12
N ARG A 165 -31.77 -11.20 -8.39
CA ARG A 165 -32.81 -11.31 -9.42
C ARG A 165 -32.57 -10.41 -10.62
N GLY A 166 -31.98 -9.24 -10.38
CA GLY A 166 -31.64 -8.27 -11.42
C GLY A 166 -30.14 -8.24 -11.72
N GLU A 167 -29.77 -7.42 -12.70
CA GLU A 167 -28.38 -7.10 -12.97
C GLU A 167 -27.70 -6.55 -11.70
N PRO A 168 -26.43 -6.93 -11.42
CA PRO A 168 -25.75 -6.55 -10.18
C PRO A 168 -25.70 -5.03 -9.94
N ASP A 169 -25.42 -4.23 -10.96
CA ASP A 169 -25.35 -2.76 -10.85
C ASP A 169 -26.69 -2.14 -10.54
N PHE A 170 -27.74 -2.57 -11.25
CA PHE A 170 -29.12 -2.12 -11.01
C PHE A 170 -29.57 -2.50 -9.60
N SER A 171 -29.38 -3.76 -9.23
CA SER A 171 -29.78 -4.26 -7.91
C SER A 171 -29.05 -3.55 -6.78
N TYR A 172 -27.74 -3.35 -6.91
CA TYR A 172 -26.93 -2.63 -5.94
C TYR A 172 -27.43 -1.17 -5.80
N SER A 173 -27.57 -0.44 -6.92
CA SER A 173 -27.99 0.97 -6.90
C SER A 173 -29.33 1.14 -6.23
N LYS A 174 -30.33 0.30 -6.58
CA LYS A 174 -31.68 0.36 -6.01
C LYS A 174 -31.72 0.01 -4.52
N MET A 175 -30.96 -1.00 -4.09
CA MET A 175 -30.86 -1.36 -2.67
C MET A 175 -30.10 -0.27 -1.87
N SER A 176 -29.04 0.29 -2.43
CA SER A 176 -28.25 1.36 -1.79
C SER A 176 -29.07 2.64 -1.61
N GLU A 177 -29.85 3.03 -2.64
CA GLU A 177 -30.78 4.17 -2.56
C GLU A 177 -31.83 3.99 -1.47
N LYS A 178 -32.47 2.82 -1.40
CA LYS A 178 -33.44 2.51 -0.35
C LYS A 178 -32.82 2.51 1.05
N LEU A 179 -31.59 1.98 1.16
CA LEU A 179 -30.86 1.99 2.44
C LEU A 179 -30.59 3.42 2.92
N GLU A 180 -30.15 4.29 2.00
CA GLU A 180 -29.89 5.70 2.30
C GLU A 180 -31.17 6.44 2.69
N GLN A 181 -32.30 6.22 1.98
CA GLN A 181 -33.59 6.80 2.31
C GLN A 181 -34.16 6.35 3.66
N SER A 182 -33.87 5.10 4.08
CA SER A 182 -34.43 4.53 5.32
C SER A 182 -33.55 4.77 6.55
N PHE A 183 -32.24 4.87 6.39
CA PHE A 183 -31.26 4.90 7.49
C PHE A 183 -30.22 6.01 7.36
N ASP A 184 -30.40 6.94 6.42
CA ASP A 184 -29.38 7.95 6.10
C ASP A 184 -27.99 7.29 5.92
N ASP A 185 -26.99 7.81 6.57
CA ASP A 185 -25.60 7.38 6.48
C ASP A 185 -25.19 6.38 7.59
N LYS A 186 -26.17 5.69 8.24
CA LYS A 186 -25.94 4.80 9.39
C LYS A 186 -25.28 3.48 8.99
N TYR A 187 -25.64 2.93 7.85
CA TYR A 187 -25.20 1.62 7.37
C TYR A 187 -24.52 1.68 6.00
N ARG A 188 -23.73 0.65 5.70
CA ARG A 188 -23.05 0.43 4.43
C ARG A 188 -23.49 -0.91 3.84
N LEU A 189 -23.88 -0.91 2.58
CA LEU A 189 -24.26 -2.09 1.82
C LEU A 189 -23.10 -2.58 0.97
N PHE A 190 -22.86 -3.90 1.02
CA PHE A 190 -21.91 -4.60 0.18
C PHE A 190 -22.62 -5.75 -0.52
N LEU A 191 -22.56 -5.76 -1.84
CA LEU A 191 -23.03 -6.87 -2.67
C LEU A 191 -21.78 -7.69 -3.08
N VAL A 192 -21.60 -8.85 -2.45
CA VAL A 192 -20.37 -9.65 -2.57
C VAL A 192 -20.67 -11.11 -2.90
N GLU A 193 -19.64 -11.84 -3.30
CA GLU A 193 -19.69 -13.29 -3.51
C GLU A 193 -19.35 -14.03 -2.22
N SER A 194 -20.17 -14.98 -1.81
CA SER A 194 -19.87 -15.89 -0.70
C SER A 194 -18.75 -16.88 -1.06
N PRO A 195 -18.16 -17.60 -0.09
CA PRO A 195 -17.20 -18.68 -0.37
C PRO A 195 -17.75 -19.76 -1.32
N GLU A 196 -19.08 -19.93 -1.36
CA GLU A 196 -19.79 -20.88 -2.21
C GLU A 196 -20.11 -20.32 -3.61
N SER A 197 -19.56 -19.15 -3.95
CA SER A 197 -19.80 -18.44 -5.23
C SER A 197 -21.26 -18.04 -5.45
N LYS A 198 -21.98 -17.72 -4.36
CA LYS A 198 -23.36 -17.20 -4.41
C LYS A 198 -23.38 -15.73 -4.01
N PRO A 199 -24.22 -14.91 -4.66
CA PRO A 199 -24.43 -13.54 -4.26
C PRO A 199 -24.96 -13.44 -2.81
N VAL A 200 -24.37 -12.54 -2.01
CA VAL A 200 -24.86 -12.20 -0.67
C VAL A 200 -24.77 -10.70 -0.46
N VAL A 201 -25.69 -10.17 0.33
CA VAL A 201 -25.66 -8.77 0.75
C VAL A 201 -25.15 -8.71 2.18
N VAL A 202 -24.11 -7.93 2.41
CA VAL A 202 -23.54 -7.66 3.74
C VAL A 202 -23.85 -6.22 4.08
N ILE A 203 -24.47 -6.01 5.25
CA ILE A 203 -24.75 -4.67 5.78
C ILE A 203 -23.97 -4.49 7.06
N LEU A 204 -23.12 -3.45 7.08
CA LEU A 204 -22.26 -3.10 8.21
C LEU A 204 -22.54 -1.66 8.66
N PRO A 205 -22.41 -1.34 9.95
CA PRO A 205 -22.52 0.04 10.40
C PRO A 205 -21.34 0.90 9.89
N LYS A 206 -21.57 2.19 9.74
CA LYS A 206 -20.57 3.20 9.32
C LYS A 206 -19.30 3.20 10.18
N THR A 207 -19.40 2.78 11.44
CA THR A 207 -18.25 2.66 12.33
C THR A 207 -17.15 1.73 11.80
N ASN A 208 -17.50 0.84 10.87
CA ASN A 208 -16.59 -0.07 10.19
C ASN A 208 -15.93 0.53 8.93
N ASP A 209 -16.23 1.79 8.59
CA ASP A 209 -15.58 2.47 7.45
C ASP A 209 -14.05 2.54 7.64
N PRO A 210 -13.27 2.63 6.53
CA PRO A 210 -11.83 2.77 6.60
C PRO A 210 -11.43 3.98 7.43
N GLN A 211 -10.51 3.76 8.38
CA GLN A 211 -10.03 4.84 9.23
C GLN A 211 -9.00 5.70 8.49
N THR A 212 -9.04 7.00 8.75
CA THR A 212 -8.05 7.95 8.25
C THR A 212 -6.67 7.70 8.89
N THR A 213 -5.63 8.16 8.20
CA THR A 213 -4.25 8.05 8.66
C THR A 213 -4.07 8.68 10.04
N THR A 214 -3.63 7.89 11.01
CA THR A 214 -3.34 8.34 12.38
C THR A 214 -2.10 9.22 12.45
N LEU A 215 -1.93 9.98 13.54
CA LEU A 215 -0.72 10.78 13.75
C LEU A 215 0.56 9.94 13.73
N ALA A 216 0.51 8.74 14.34
CA ALA A 216 1.61 7.78 14.31
C ALA A 216 2.04 7.41 12.89
N GLN A 217 1.07 7.15 12.04
CA GLN A 217 1.30 6.81 10.64
C GLN A 217 1.79 8.02 9.81
N LYS A 218 1.33 9.24 10.12
CA LYS A 218 1.86 10.47 9.50
C LYS A 218 3.33 10.69 9.83
N ASN A 219 3.70 10.47 11.09
CA ASN A 219 5.11 10.56 11.51
C ASN A 219 5.97 9.49 10.82
N LEU A 220 5.46 8.26 10.71
CA LEU A 220 6.15 7.21 9.95
C LEU A 220 6.34 7.61 8.50
N ALA A 221 5.31 8.13 7.82
CA ALA A 221 5.42 8.56 6.43
C ALA A 221 6.46 9.67 6.26
N LEU A 222 6.58 10.60 7.22
CA LEU A 222 7.62 11.64 7.21
C LEU A 222 9.03 11.04 7.34
N VAL A 223 9.22 10.08 8.25
CA VAL A 223 10.52 9.39 8.39
C VAL A 223 10.87 8.63 7.12
N LEU A 224 9.91 7.92 6.52
CA LEU A 224 10.11 7.21 5.26
C LEU A 224 10.41 8.17 4.10
N LEU A 225 9.79 9.34 4.06
CA LEU A 225 10.09 10.39 3.09
C LEU A 225 11.55 10.85 3.19
N VAL A 226 11.99 11.20 4.41
CA VAL A 226 13.39 11.61 4.66
C VAL A 226 14.34 10.47 4.30
N GLY A 227 14.03 9.24 4.74
CA GLY A 227 14.80 8.05 4.38
C GLY A 227 14.91 7.86 2.86
N THR A 228 13.80 8.05 2.13
CA THR A 228 13.81 7.91 0.66
C THR A 228 14.61 9.02 -0.02
N ILE A 229 14.59 10.25 0.49
CA ILE A 229 15.46 11.32 -0.02
C ILE A 229 16.93 10.92 0.14
N LEU A 230 17.32 10.44 1.31
CA LEU A 230 18.69 10.02 1.58
C LEU A 230 19.12 8.84 0.71
N THR A 231 18.27 7.79 0.62
CA THR A 231 18.59 6.60 -0.18
C THR A 231 18.62 6.87 -1.68
N THR A 232 17.80 7.80 -2.18
CA THR A 232 17.85 8.18 -3.61
C THR A 232 19.09 9.02 -3.92
N LEU A 233 19.50 9.91 -3.04
CA LEU A 233 20.76 10.66 -3.19
C LEU A 233 21.97 9.71 -3.14
N GLU A 234 21.99 8.79 -2.20
CA GLU A 234 23.06 7.79 -2.09
C GLU A 234 23.11 6.87 -3.31
N ALA A 235 21.98 6.28 -3.72
CA ALA A 235 21.96 5.46 -4.92
C ALA A 235 22.42 6.23 -6.16
N SER A 236 22.14 7.53 -6.25
CA SER A 236 22.58 8.40 -7.33
C SER A 236 24.10 8.69 -7.26
N SER A 237 24.64 8.87 -6.05
CA SER A 237 26.09 9.10 -5.86
C SER A 237 26.90 7.84 -6.15
N VAL A 238 26.42 6.67 -5.73
CA VAL A 238 27.05 5.38 -6.05
C VAL A 238 27.09 5.15 -7.56
N LEU A 239 26.02 5.51 -8.28
CA LEU A 239 26.02 5.47 -9.76
C LEU A 239 27.06 6.41 -10.37
N LEU A 240 27.38 7.53 -9.70
CA LEU A 240 28.45 8.48 -10.09
C LEU A 240 29.85 8.07 -9.61
N GLY A 241 29.97 6.91 -8.94
CA GLY A 241 31.24 6.34 -8.50
C GLY A 241 31.78 6.91 -7.20
N PHE A 242 30.93 7.49 -6.34
CA PHE A 242 31.32 7.94 -5.00
C PHE A 242 30.26 7.62 -3.94
N ASP A 243 30.70 7.48 -2.68
CA ASP A 243 29.84 7.37 -1.52
C ASP A 243 29.45 8.78 -1.05
N LEU A 244 28.15 9.05 -0.89
CA LEU A 244 27.64 10.36 -0.49
C LEU A 244 28.07 10.72 0.93
N PHE A 245 28.10 9.75 1.85
CA PHE A 245 28.39 10.01 3.26
C PHE A 245 29.87 10.31 3.50
N ASP A 246 30.74 9.75 2.64
CA ASP A 246 32.17 10.08 2.65
C ASP A 246 32.45 11.38 1.89
N ASN A 247 31.57 11.81 1.00
CA ASN A 247 31.79 12.96 0.09
C ASN A 247 30.58 13.91 0.07
N LEU A 248 30.15 14.39 1.24
CA LEU A 248 28.97 15.25 1.37
C LEU A 248 29.05 16.55 0.56
N ASN A 249 30.26 17.08 0.33
CA ASN A 249 30.47 18.27 -0.49
C ASN A 249 30.08 18.09 -1.97
N ARG A 250 29.95 16.82 -2.43
CA ARG A 250 29.57 16.48 -3.82
C ARG A 250 28.08 16.18 -3.98
N TYR A 251 27.24 16.37 -2.95
CA TYR A 251 25.81 16.08 -3.02
C TYR A 251 25.10 16.71 -4.24
N GLY A 252 25.58 17.89 -4.68
CA GLY A 252 25.04 18.61 -5.85
C GLY A 252 25.14 17.80 -7.15
N GLU A 253 26.12 16.90 -7.29
CA GLU A 253 26.29 16.04 -8.46
C GLU A 253 25.23 14.91 -8.50
N ALA A 254 24.80 14.42 -7.34
CA ALA A 254 23.80 13.36 -7.22
C ALA A 254 22.35 13.87 -7.45
N ILE A 255 22.08 15.16 -7.19
CA ILE A 255 20.74 15.75 -7.28
C ILE A 255 20.04 15.50 -8.63
N PRO A 256 20.65 15.70 -9.82
CA PRO A 256 19.96 15.52 -11.08
C PRO A 256 19.43 14.10 -11.30
N LEU A 257 20.22 13.07 -10.91
CA LEU A 257 19.79 11.67 -10.99
C LEU A 257 18.70 11.36 -9.96
N ALA A 258 18.86 11.83 -8.73
CA ALA A 258 17.86 11.68 -7.69
C ALA A 258 16.52 12.34 -8.08
N LEU A 259 16.54 13.54 -8.65
CA LEU A 259 15.34 14.22 -9.17
C LEU A 259 14.68 13.44 -10.31
N GLY A 260 15.46 12.79 -11.16
CA GLY A 260 14.95 11.89 -12.20
C GLY A 260 14.13 10.75 -11.60
N LEU A 261 14.65 10.06 -10.57
CA LEU A 261 13.92 9.02 -9.85
C LEU A 261 12.70 9.57 -9.12
N TRP A 262 12.83 10.72 -8.45
CA TRP A 262 11.71 11.39 -7.79
C TRP A 262 10.61 11.79 -8.76
N SER A 263 10.94 12.22 -9.98
CA SER A 263 9.93 12.56 -10.99
C SER A 263 9.02 11.39 -11.31
N ILE A 264 9.58 10.17 -11.38
CA ILE A 264 8.83 8.94 -11.63
C ILE A 264 7.95 8.59 -10.42
N LEU A 265 8.49 8.62 -9.20
CA LEU A 265 7.74 8.33 -7.97
C LEU A 265 6.56 9.29 -7.78
N VAL A 266 6.80 10.57 -8.00
CA VAL A 266 5.76 11.63 -7.90
C VAL A 266 4.71 11.47 -9.00
N ALA A 267 5.12 11.21 -10.24
CA ALA A 267 4.21 10.99 -11.36
C ALA A 267 3.29 9.78 -11.11
N HIS A 268 3.85 8.68 -10.58
CA HIS A 268 3.12 7.48 -10.20
C HIS A 268 2.04 7.81 -9.14
N GLU A 269 2.41 8.48 -8.06
CA GLU A 269 1.48 8.85 -6.98
C GLU A 269 0.41 9.85 -7.45
N ILE A 270 0.77 10.80 -8.32
CA ILE A 270 -0.18 11.73 -8.94
C ILE A 270 -1.21 10.96 -9.79
N GLY A 271 -0.79 9.93 -10.53
CA GLY A 271 -1.69 9.08 -11.29
C GLY A 271 -2.81 8.50 -10.41
N HIS A 272 -2.46 7.88 -9.29
CA HIS A 272 -3.43 7.38 -8.33
C HIS A 272 -4.37 8.47 -7.80
N ARG A 273 -3.83 9.63 -7.43
CA ARG A 273 -4.61 10.73 -6.84
C ARG A 273 -5.59 11.35 -7.82
N ILE A 274 -5.21 11.51 -9.08
CA ILE A 274 -6.11 12.06 -10.11
C ILE A 274 -7.35 11.17 -10.25
N LEU A 275 -7.15 9.85 -10.38
CA LEU A 275 -8.28 8.92 -10.54
C LEU A 275 -9.07 8.76 -9.24
N ALA A 276 -8.42 8.72 -8.08
CA ALA A 276 -9.10 8.67 -6.81
C ALA A 276 -10.00 9.90 -6.60
N ASN A 277 -9.51 11.10 -6.92
CA ASN A 277 -10.31 12.32 -6.84
C ASN A 277 -11.52 12.29 -7.78
N ARG A 278 -11.37 11.72 -8.97
CA ARG A 278 -12.49 11.56 -9.92
C ARG A 278 -13.61 10.67 -9.38
N TYR A 279 -13.27 9.70 -8.55
CA TYR A 279 -14.24 8.81 -7.87
C TYR A 279 -14.62 9.30 -6.47
N ASN A 280 -14.18 10.50 -6.04
CA ASN A 280 -14.34 11.02 -4.68
C ASN A 280 -13.78 10.09 -3.60
N ILE A 281 -12.71 9.34 -3.91
CA ILE A 281 -12.04 8.40 -3.02
C ILE A 281 -10.86 9.09 -2.33
N ARG A 282 -10.82 9.01 -1.01
CA ARG A 282 -9.70 9.52 -0.22
C ARG A 282 -8.59 8.48 -0.16
N LEU A 283 -7.38 8.92 -0.48
CA LEU A 283 -6.15 8.15 -0.32
C LEU A 283 -5.34 8.66 0.87
N SER A 284 -4.65 7.77 1.54
CA SER A 284 -3.68 8.12 2.57
C SER A 284 -2.51 8.93 1.97
N ILE A 285 -1.70 9.54 2.85
CA ILE A 285 -0.36 9.95 2.44
C ILE A 285 0.43 8.72 1.98
N PRO A 286 1.33 8.85 0.99
CA PRO A 286 2.15 7.74 0.52
C PRO A 286 3.19 7.37 1.57
N PHE A 287 3.32 6.07 1.82
CA PHE A 287 4.39 5.49 2.64
C PHE A 287 5.48 5.03 1.69
N LEU A 288 6.47 5.88 1.46
CA LEU A 288 7.61 5.60 0.59
C LEU A 288 8.43 4.43 1.16
N LEU A 289 9.00 3.63 0.27
CA LEU A 289 9.82 2.48 0.63
C LEU A 289 11.27 2.77 0.28
N PRO A 290 12.07 3.33 1.21
CA PRO A 290 13.48 3.59 0.96
C PRO A 290 14.22 2.28 0.70
N ASN A 291 15.10 2.30 -0.28
CA ASN A 291 15.98 1.19 -0.59
C ASN A 291 17.38 1.69 -0.94
N TRP A 292 18.38 1.06 -0.37
CA TRP A 292 19.76 1.48 -0.50
C TRP A 292 20.35 1.26 -1.90
N GLN A 293 19.91 0.20 -2.59
CA GLN A 293 20.49 -0.20 -3.87
C GLN A 293 19.97 0.60 -5.06
N ILE A 294 18.66 0.94 -5.04
CA ILE A 294 17.97 1.61 -6.16
C ILE A 294 17.28 2.91 -5.75
N GLY A 295 17.54 3.37 -4.53
CA GLY A 295 16.97 4.59 -3.97
C GLY A 295 15.58 4.39 -3.35
N SER A 296 14.64 3.79 -4.05
CA SER A 296 13.29 3.53 -3.56
C SER A 296 12.64 2.36 -4.28
N PHE A 297 11.76 1.66 -3.58
CA PHE A 297 10.85 0.66 -4.19
C PHE A 297 9.46 1.22 -4.54
N GLY A 298 9.27 2.53 -4.49
CA GLY A 298 7.97 3.18 -4.70
C GLY A 298 7.28 3.54 -3.39
N ALA A 299 5.96 3.57 -3.39
CA ALA A 299 5.15 3.93 -2.24
C ALA A 299 3.97 2.97 -2.03
N ILE A 300 3.53 2.85 -0.79
CA ILE A 300 2.29 2.17 -0.43
C ILE A 300 1.26 3.22 -0.08
N THR A 301 0.17 3.29 -0.85
CA THR A 301 -0.96 4.18 -0.62
C THR A 301 -2.21 3.37 -0.30
N ARG A 302 -2.94 3.75 0.77
CA ARG A 302 -4.13 3.04 1.25
C ARG A 302 -5.40 3.82 0.91
N PHE A 303 -6.50 3.11 0.69
CA PHE A 303 -7.82 3.71 0.60
C PHE A 303 -8.32 4.09 2.01
N GLU A 304 -8.74 5.34 2.19
CA GLU A 304 -9.34 5.88 3.42
C GLU A 304 -10.84 6.10 3.28
N SER A 305 -11.43 5.62 2.21
CA SER A 305 -12.86 5.55 1.98
C SER A 305 -13.24 4.25 1.28
N LEU A 306 -14.52 3.91 1.28
CA LEU A 306 -15.02 2.73 0.58
C LEU A 306 -14.97 2.95 -0.93
N LEU A 307 -14.65 1.90 -1.65
CA LEU A 307 -14.66 1.88 -3.11
C LEU A 307 -16.04 1.46 -3.61
N PRO A 308 -16.65 2.16 -4.58
CA PRO A 308 -18.00 1.85 -5.05
C PRO A 308 -18.06 0.51 -5.80
N ASN A 309 -17.10 0.20 -6.64
CA ASN A 309 -17.10 -1.00 -7.49
C ASN A 309 -15.69 -1.40 -7.93
N ARG A 310 -15.58 -2.54 -8.60
CA ARG A 310 -14.32 -3.08 -9.13
C ARG A 310 -13.70 -2.20 -10.23
N THR A 311 -14.52 -1.45 -10.97
CA THR A 311 -14.04 -0.50 -12.00
C THR A 311 -13.23 0.64 -11.36
N ALA A 312 -13.74 1.25 -10.28
CA ALA A 312 -13.01 2.28 -9.55
C ALA A 312 -11.71 1.73 -8.92
N LEU A 313 -11.75 0.51 -8.38
CA LEU A 313 -10.55 -0.18 -7.88
C LEU A 313 -9.51 -0.35 -8.99
N PHE A 314 -9.93 -0.82 -10.18
CA PHE A 314 -9.04 -0.98 -11.33
C PHE A 314 -8.44 0.36 -11.76
N ASP A 315 -9.29 1.35 -12.04
CA ASP A 315 -8.86 2.63 -12.60
C ASP A 315 -7.85 3.33 -11.69
N ILE A 316 -8.10 3.33 -10.38
CA ILE A 316 -7.19 3.94 -9.41
C ILE A 316 -5.88 3.13 -9.32
N ALA A 317 -5.95 1.80 -9.22
CA ALA A 317 -4.77 0.95 -9.09
C ALA A 317 -3.89 0.97 -10.35
N PHE A 318 -4.49 1.05 -11.54
CA PHE A 318 -3.77 1.09 -12.81
C PHE A 318 -3.14 2.45 -13.10
N ALA A 319 -3.73 3.55 -12.63
CA ALA A 319 -3.31 4.91 -12.98
C ALA A 319 -1.87 5.23 -12.57
N GLY A 320 -1.44 4.83 -11.38
CA GLY A 320 -0.06 5.03 -10.92
C GLY A 320 0.96 4.34 -11.83
N PRO A 321 0.89 2.99 -11.97
CA PRO A 321 1.77 2.26 -12.88
C PRO A 321 1.72 2.75 -14.32
N ALA A 322 0.56 3.17 -14.84
CA ALA A 322 0.45 3.70 -16.20
C ALA A 322 1.25 4.99 -16.36
N VAL A 323 1.04 5.98 -15.47
CA VAL A 323 1.74 7.27 -15.56
C VAL A 323 3.24 7.12 -15.26
N GLY A 324 3.59 6.44 -14.16
CA GLY A 324 4.99 6.20 -13.78
C GLY A 324 5.73 5.33 -14.79
N GLY A 325 5.08 4.28 -15.30
CA GLY A 325 5.65 3.37 -16.31
C GLY A 325 5.85 4.05 -17.67
N ILE A 326 4.87 4.84 -18.14
CA ILE A 326 5.01 5.61 -19.39
C ILE A 326 6.16 6.61 -19.25
N LEU A 327 6.23 7.37 -18.15
CA LEU A 327 7.34 8.31 -17.94
C LEU A 327 8.69 7.59 -17.91
N SER A 328 8.78 6.46 -17.21
CA SER A 328 10.01 5.64 -17.14
C SER A 328 10.42 5.12 -18.52
N LEU A 329 9.45 4.64 -19.31
CA LEU A 329 9.70 4.18 -20.68
C LEU A 329 10.17 5.31 -21.58
N LEU A 330 9.56 6.50 -21.49
CA LEU A 330 9.98 7.68 -22.25
C LEU A 330 11.40 8.12 -21.88
N LEU A 331 11.74 8.11 -20.59
CA LEU A 331 13.11 8.43 -20.13
C LEU A 331 14.12 7.38 -20.64
N LEU A 332 13.77 6.09 -20.58
CA LEU A 332 14.60 5.02 -21.13
C LEU A 332 14.83 5.21 -22.64
N LEU A 333 13.78 5.42 -23.41
CA LEU A 333 13.88 5.61 -24.87
C LEU A 333 14.68 6.86 -25.22
N ALA A 334 14.40 7.99 -24.55
CA ALA A 334 15.17 9.22 -24.72
C ALA A 334 16.65 9.00 -24.38
N GLY A 335 16.92 8.33 -23.26
CA GLY A 335 18.27 7.99 -22.86
C GLY A 335 19.01 7.12 -23.89
N LEU A 336 18.36 6.07 -24.41
CA LEU A 336 18.94 5.21 -25.44
C LEU A 336 19.24 5.98 -26.75
N ILE A 337 18.32 6.84 -27.18
CA ILE A 337 18.48 7.68 -28.38
C ILE A 337 19.61 8.71 -28.21
N LEU A 338 19.73 9.30 -27.02
CA LEU A 338 20.75 10.31 -26.71
C LEU A 338 22.11 9.70 -26.33
N SER A 339 22.22 8.38 -26.26
CA SER A 339 23.49 7.69 -26.00
C SER A 339 24.40 7.73 -27.19
N HIS A 340 25.66 8.13 -27.00
CA HIS A 340 26.70 8.22 -27.99
C HIS A 340 28.08 7.96 -27.37
N PRO A 341 29.11 7.62 -28.16
CA PRO A 341 30.48 7.52 -27.64
C PRO A 341 30.89 8.80 -26.88
N GLY A 342 31.36 8.63 -25.64
CA GLY A 342 31.67 9.74 -24.74
C GLY A 342 30.49 10.19 -23.87
N SER A 343 29.35 9.48 -23.85
CA SER A 343 28.28 9.70 -22.87
C SER A 343 28.77 9.46 -21.43
N ALA A 344 28.08 10.09 -20.47
CA ALA A 344 28.55 10.23 -19.08
C ALA A 344 28.70 8.91 -18.31
N PHE A 345 28.01 7.85 -18.70
CA PHE A 345 28.05 6.55 -18.02
C PHE A 345 28.58 5.45 -18.95
N GLN A 346 29.36 4.57 -18.37
CA GLN A 346 29.83 3.35 -19.02
C GLN A 346 29.17 2.13 -18.39
N LEU A 347 28.49 1.33 -19.19
CA LEU A 347 27.77 0.15 -18.72
C LEU A 347 28.27 -1.11 -19.44
N PRO A 348 28.55 -2.20 -18.71
CA PRO A 348 28.78 -3.49 -19.35
C PRO A 348 27.56 -3.91 -20.16
N THR A 349 27.76 -4.32 -21.41
CA THR A 349 26.66 -4.71 -22.31
C THR A 349 25.83 -5.87 -21.77
N GLU A 350 26.44 -6.75 -20.95
CA GLU A 350 25.77 -7.82 -20.25
C GLU A 350 24.62 -7.33 -19.34
N PHE A 351 24.71 -6.09 -18.86
CA PHE A 351 23.71 -5.51 -17.96
C PHE A 351 22.33 -5.43 -18.62
N PHE A 352 22.27 -5.20 -19.93
CA PHE A 352 21.01 -5.17 -20.68
C PHE A 352 20.29 -6.53 -20.73
N ARG A 353 20.98 -7.63 -20.46
CA ARG A 353 20.38 -8.97 -20.35
C ARG A 353 19.50 -9.14 -19.10
N ALA A 354 19.61 -8.26 -18.13
CA ALA A 354 18.82 -8.36 -16.89
C ALA A 354 17.31 -8.09 -17.09
N SER A 355 16.89 -7.63 -18.28
CA SER A 355 15.48 -7.38 -18.62
C SER A 355 15.20 -7.68 -20.08
N ILE A 356 14.18 -8.48 -20.37
CA ILE A 356 13.73 -8.74 -21.74
C ILE A 356 13.34 -7.43 -22.43
N LEU A 357 12.54 -6.59 -21.75
CA LEU A 357 12.06 -5.32 -22.32
C LEU A 357 13.21 -4.37 -22.60
N VAL A 358 14.05 -4.10 -21.60
CA VAL A 358 15.15 -3.12 -21.73
C VAL A 358 16.22 -3.61 -22.70
N GLY A 359 16.60 -4.89 -22.65
CA GLY A 359 17.59 -5.46 -23.56
C GLY A 359 17.13 -5.44 -25.01
N THR A 360 15.85 -5.75 -25.25
CA THR A 360 15.30 -5.69 -26.63
C THR A 360 15.28 -4.25 -27.14
N LEU A 361 14.82 -3.29 -26.33
CA LEU A 361 14.81 -1.87 -26.72
C LEU A 361 16.23 -1.32 -26.95
N ALA A 362 17.17 -1.67 -26.08
CA ALA A 362 18.57 -1.28 -26.24
C ALA A 362 19.15 -1.83 -27.54
N LYS A 363 18.91 -3.11 -27.89
CA LYS A 363 19.41 -3.69 -29.12
C LYS A 363 18.80 -3.04 -30.38
N VAL A 364 17.51 -2.73 -30.34
CA VAL A 364 16.83 -2.05 -31.46
C VAL A 364 17.37 -0.63 -31.67
N ILE A 365 17.69 0.11 -30.62
CA ILE A 365 18.09 1.52 -30.71
C ILE A 365 19.60 1.68 -30.84
N LEU A 366 20.41 0.99 -30.01
CA LEU A 366 21.86 1.12 -30.01
C LEU A 366 22.53 0.21 -31.07
N GLY A 367 21.84 -0.83 -31.52
CA GLY A 367 22.32 -1.70 -32.63
C GLY A 367 23.71 -2.29 -32.36
N SER A 368 24.65 -1.99 -33.26
CA SER A 368 26.04 -2.47 -33.19
C SER A 368 26.87 -1.84 -32.06
N ALA A 369 26.40 -0.75 -31.45
CA ALA A 369 27.08 -0.19 -30.26
C ALA A 369 27.06 -1.17 -29.06
N LEU A 370 26.21 -2.20 -29.10
CA LEU A 370 26.18 -3.27 -28.08
C LEU A 370 27.06 -4.48 -28.41
N ASP A 371 27.81 -4.45 -29.51
CA ASP A 371 28.72 -5.54 -29.88
C ASP A 371 30.10 -5.43 -29.18
N VAL A 372 30.28 -4.41 -28.30
CA VAL A 372 31.46 -4.21 -27.47
C VAL A 372 31.15 -4.58 -26.01
N ALA A 373 32.19 -4.85 -25.20
CA ALA A 373 32.03 -5.26 -23.83
C ALA A 373 31.44 -4.18 -22.91
N VAL A 374 31.71 -2.89 -23.21
CA VAL A 374 31.22 -1.73 -22.44
C VAL A 374 30.68 -0.69 -23.42
N VAL A 375 29.52 -0.15 -23.15
CA VAL A 375 28.86 0.87 -23.97
C VAL A 375 28.68 2.16 -23.17
N ASP A 376 28.92 3.29 -23.84
CA ASP A 376 28.65 4.61 -23.27
C ASP A 376 27.15 4.93 -23.38
N ILE A 377 26.52 5.28 -22.26
CA ILE A 377 25.08 5.54 -22.20
C ILE A 377 24.77 6.88 -21.56
N ASN A 378 23.66 7.46 -21.96
CA ASN A 378 23.10 8.63 -21.30
C ASN A 378 22.50 8.26 -19.92
N PRO A 379 22.65 9.09 -18.87
CA PRO A 379 22.09 8.83 -17.54
C PRO A 379 20.60 8.50 -17.50
N LEU A 380 19.81 9.02 -18.44
CA LEU A 380 18.39 8.75 -18.55
C LEU A 380 18.06 7.27 -18.77
N VAL A 381 18.98 6.49 -19.36
CA VAL A 381 18.81 5.03 -19.51
C VAL A 381 18.67 4.38 -18.14
N ILE A 382 19.56 4.72 -17.21
CA ILE A 382 19.54 4.15 -15.86
C ILE A 382 18.28 4.61 -15.10
N ILE A 383 17.95 5.90 -15.15
CA ILE A 383 16.76 6.45 -14.49
C ILE A 383 15.49 5.78 -15.02
N GLY A 384 15.34 5.71 -16.35
CA GLY A 384 14.18 5.10 -16.98
C GLY A 384 14.05 3.62 -16.64
N TRP A 385 15.17 2.88 -16.65
CA TRP A 385 15.19 1.47 -16.30
C TRP A 385 14.83 1.23 -14.82
N LEU A 386 15.44 1.96 -13.88
CA LEU A 386 15.10 1.89 -12.46
C LEU A 386 13.62 2.20 -12.24
N GLY A 387 13.08 3.21 -12.91
CA GLY A 387 11.67 3.53 -12.88
C GLY A 387 10.76 2.40 -13.38
N LEU A 388 11.14 1.73 -14.47
CA LEU A 388 10.43 0.54 -14.95
C LEU A 388 10.49 -0.61 -13.95
N VAL A 389 11.63 -0.86 -13.32
CA VAL A 389 11.77 -1.89 -12.27
C VAL A 389 10.88 -1.56 -11.07
N ILE A 390 10.89 -0.33 -10.58
CA ILE A 390 10.03 0.12 -9.48
C ILE A 390 8.55 -0.08 -9.84
N THR A 391 8.15 0.33 -11.04
CA THR A 391 6.77 0.14 -11.53
C THR A 391 6.41 -1.34 -11.64
N ALA A 392 7.30 -2.17 -12.16
CA ALA A 392 7.10 -3.60 -12.31
C ALA A 392 6.97 -4.32 -10.95
N LEU A 393 7.76 -3.91 -9.95
CA LEU A 393 7.65 -4.44 -8.59
C LEU A 393 6.30 -4.10 -7.95
N ASN A 394 5.78 -2.88 -8.17
CA ASN A 394 4.44 -2.51 -7.70
C ASN A 394 3.32 -3.21 -8.49
N LEU A 395 3.57 -3.65 -9.72
CA LEU A 395 2.66 -4.46 -10.52
C LEU A 395 2.68 -5.96 -10.20
N LEU A 396 3.49 -6.42 -9.23
CA LEU A 396 3.41 -7.82 -8.77
C LEU A 396 1.98 -8.16 -8.36
N PRO A 397 1.40 -9.29 -8.82
CA PRO A 397 0.00 -9.63 -8.59
C PRO A 397 -0.22 -10.17 -7.17
N ALA A 398 0.07 -9.37 -6.17
CA ALA A 398 0.05 -9.77 -4.76
C ALA A 398 -0.58 -8.74 -3.83
N GLY A 399 -1.48 -9.19 -2.99
CA GLY A 399 -2.07 -8.45 -1.88
C GLY A 399 -2.64 -7.08 -2.27
N LYS A 400 -2.18 -6.03 -1.59
CA LYS A 400 -2.59 -4.64 -1.80
C LYS A 400 -1.64 -3.84 -2.70
N LEU A 401 -0.67 -4.49 -3.35
CA LEU A 401 0.11 -3.87 -4.41
C LEU A 401 -0.81 -3.52 -5.58
N ASP A 402 -0.39 -2.61 -6.43
CA ASP A 402 -1.19 -2.19 -7.59
C ASP A 402 -1.55 -3.36 -8.50
N GLY A 403 -0.60 -4.26 -8.78
CA GLY A 403 -0.86 -5.50 -9.52
C GLY A 403 -1.84 -6.42 -8.81
N GLY A 404 -1.78 -6.55 -7.48
CA GLY A 404 -2.74 -7.31 -6.69
C GLY A 404 -4.14 -6.73 -6.75
N ARG A 405 -4.28 -5.40 -6.69
CA ARG A 405 -5.54 -4.66 -6.86
C ARG A 405 -6.11 -4.81 -8.27
N ILE A 406 -5.26 -4.75 -9.31
CA ILE A 406 -5.63 -4.99 -10.70
C ILE A 406 -6.18 -6.42 -10.87
N VAL A 407 -5.49 -7.43 -10.35
CA VAL A 407 -5.97 -8.82 -10.40
C VAL A 407 -7.27 -8.99 -9.62
N HIS A 408 -7.41 -8.34 -8.45
CA HIS A 408 -8.67 -8.33 -7.70
C HIS A 408 -9.80 -7.70 -8.51
N ALA A 409 -9.54 -6.55 -9.13
CA ALA A 409 -10.55 -5.85 -9.92
C ALA A 409 -11.03 -6.65 -11.12
N ILE A 410 -10.14 -7.33 -11.85
CA ILE A 410 -10.48 -8.08 -13.08
C ILE A 410 -11.01 -9.48 -12.76
N TYR A 411 -10.33 -10.23 -11.89
CA TYR A 411 -10.57 -11.65 -11.68
C TYR A 411 -11.22 -11.99 -10.33
N GLY A 412 -11.52 -10.99 -9.52
CA GLY A 412 -12.15 -11.14 -8.21
C GLY A 412 -11.20 -11.61 -7.11
N ARG A 413 -11.72 -11.62 -5.89
CA ARG A 413 -10.97 -11.87 -4.64
C ARG A 413 -10.33 -13.26 -4.55
N LYS A 414 -11.04 -14.29 -5.04
CA LYS A 414 -10.57 -15.69 -5.01
C LYS A 414 -9.28 -15.85 -5.83
N THR A 415 -9.25 -15.28 -7.03
CA THR A 415 -8.08 -15.29 -7.91
C THR A 415 -6.95 -14.42 -7.34
N ALA A 416 -7.25 -13.23 -6.83
CA ALA A 416 -6.27 -12.36 -6.20
C ALA A 416 -5.56 -13.00 -4.99
N ARG A 417 -6.29 -13.78 -4.17
CA ARG A 417 -5.68 -14.54 -3.08
C ARG A 417 -4.72 -15.62 -3.59
N ARG A 418 -5.11 -16.34 -4.65
CA ARG A 418 -4.27 -17.37 -5.26
C ARG A 418 -3.02 -16.77 -5.92
N SER A 419 -3.17 -15.66 -6.63
CA SER A 419 -2.03 -14.96 -7.24
C SER A 419 -1.05 -14.44 -6.20
N THR A 420 -1.54 -13.93 -5.06
CA THR A 420 -0.69 -13.51 -3.93
C THR A 420 0.16 -14.68 -3.41
N LEU A 421 -0.47 -15.84 -3.20
CA LEU A 421 0.25 -17.05 -2.76
C LEU A 421 1.27 -17.50 -3.81
N ALA A 422 0.88 -17.54 -5.08
CA ALA A 422 1.79 -17.91 -6.18
C ALA A 422 2.99 -16.95 -6.27
N THR A 423 2.76 -15.64 -6.16
CA THR A 423 3.83 -14.63 -6.15
C THR A 423 4.80 -14.85 -4.99
N LEU A 424 4.30 -15.11 -3.77
CA LEU A 424 5.15 -15.40 -2.61
C LEU A 424 6.00 -16.65 -2.82
N ILE A 425 5.42 -17.72 -3.38
CA ILE A 425 6.15 -18.96 -3.68
C ILE A 425 7.24 -18.69 -4.73
N ILE A 426 6.92 -17.97 -5.81
CA ILE A 426 7.87 -17.62 -6.88
C ILE A 426 9.03 -16.79 -6.31
N LEU A 427 8.73 -15.74 -5.55
CA LEU A 427 9.75 -14.89 -4.92
C LEU A 427 10.63 -15.68 -3.95
N GLY A 428 10.04 -16.60 -3.18
CA GLY A 428 10.78 -17.51 -2.30
C GLY A 428 11.74 -18.42 -3.08
N ILE A 429 11.26 -19.03 -4.17
CA ILE A 429 12.09 -19.86 -5.04
C ILE A 429 13.24 -19.05 -5.64
N ILE A 430 12.95 -17.87 -6.23
CA ILE A 430 13.99 -17.00 -6.81
C ILE A 430 15.04 -16.64 -5.76
N SER A 431 14.62 -16.32 -4.52
CA SER A 431 15.53 -15.99 -3.43
C SER A 431 16.46 -17.13 -3.03
N LEU A 432 15.95 -18.38 -3.08
CA LEU A 432 16.76 -19.57 -2.78
C LEU A 432 17.81 -19.86 -3.86
N PHE A 433 17.46 -19.67 -5.13
CA PHE A 433 18.36 -19.93 -6.26
C PHE A 433 19.28 -18.74 -6.59
N ASN A 434 18.97 -17.54 -6.11
CA ASN A 434 19.79 -16.34 -6.30
C ASN A 434 20.00 -15.57 -4.99
N PRO A 435 20.73 -16.15 -4.02
CA PRO A 435 20.89 -15.52 -2.69
C PRO A 435 21.73 -14.23 -2.73
N ALA A 436 22.48 -14.00 -3.81
CA ALA A 436 23.24 -12.75 -3.98
C ALA A 436 22.33 -11.54 -4.26
N ASN A 437 21.10 -11.76 -4.77
CA ASN A 437 20.15 -10.70 -5.00
C ASN A 437 19.11 -10.66 -3.86
N PRO A 438 19.17 -9.67 -2.95
CA PRO A 438 18.26 -9.59 -1.81
C PRO A 438 16.85 -9.09 -2.16
N ILE A 439 16.64 -8.52 -3.36
CA ILE A 439 15.38 -7.87 -3.76
C ILE A 439 14.19 -8.85 -3.71
N PRO A 440 14.24 -10.07 -4.27
CA PRO A 440 13.12 -11.00 -4.22
C PRO A 440 12.74 -11.38 -2.78
N LEU A 441 13.73 -11.61 -1.90
CA LEU A 441 13.48 -11.91 -0.49
C LEU A 441 12.87 -10.71 0.24
N TYR A 442 13.38 -9.52 0.01
CA TYR A 442 12.83 -8.29 0.58
C TYR A 442 11.35 -8.12 0.21
N TRP A 443 11.01 -8.32 -1.07
CA TRP A 443 9.62 -8.22 -1.54
C TRP A 443 8.73 -9.34 -1.01
N ALA A 444 9.23 -10.58 -0.91
CA ALA A 444 8.49 -11.67 -0.29
C ALA A 444 8.13 -11.35 1.17
N VAL A 445 9.08 -10.81 1.94
CA VAL A 445 8.89 -10.38 3.32
C VAL A 445 7.90 -9.21 3.40
N LEU A 446 8.08 -8.20 2.57
CA LEU A 446 7.19 -7.03 2.53
C LEU A 446 5.75 -7.44 2.21
N ILE A 447 5.54 -8.28 1.20
CA ILE A 447 4.21 -8.80 0.84
C ILE A 447 3.64 -9.62 1.98
N LEU A 448 4.41 -10.54 2.56
CA LEU A 448 3.95 -11.44 3.61
C LEU A 448 3.47 -10.70 4.85
N PHE A 449 4.18 -9.65 5.28
CA PHE A 449 3.88 -8.95 6.52
C PHE A 449 3.02 -7.70 6.36
N LEU A 450 3.16 -6.95 5.27
CA LEU A 450 2.46 -5.68 5.07
C LEU A 450 1.34 -5.74 4.03
N GLN A 451 1.46 -6.61 3.04
CA GLN A 451 0.60 -6.58 1.86
C GLN A 451 -0.16 -7.88 1.56
N ARG A 452 -0.01 -8.95 2.38
CA ARG A 452 -0.63 -10.26 2.11
C ARG A 452 -2.16 -10.23 2.06
N ASP A 453 -2.77 -9.37 2.86
CA ASP A 453 -4.22 -9.24 2.90
C ASP A 453 -4.70 -8.53 1.64
N LEU A 454 -5.81 -8.98 1.10
CA LEU A 454 -6.46 -8.28 -0.01
C LEU A 454 -7.03 -6.94 0.45
N GLU A 455 -7.25 -6.05 -0.51
CA GLU A 455 -8.03 -4.83 -0.27
C GLU A 455 -9.41 -5.19 0.29
N ARG A 456 -10.03 -4.27 1.04
CA ARG A 456 -11.40 -4.47 1.52
C ARG A 456 -12.33 -4.72 0.34
N PRO A 457 -13.43 -5.49 0.52
CA PRO A 457 -14.44 -5.62 -0.52
C PRO A 457 -14.90 -4.24 -0.98
N VAL A 458 -15.06 -4.09 -2.28
CA VAL A 458 -15.75 -2.92 -2.82
C VAL A 458 -17.24 -3.07 -2.58
N GLN A 459 -18.00 -1.98 -2.62
CA GLN A 459 -19.42 -2.03 -2.30
C GLN A 459 -20.20 -2.91 -3.30
N ASN A 460 -19.88 -2.85 -4.58
CA ASN A 460 -20.38 -3.80 -5.59
C ASN A 460 -19.23 -4.64 -6.15
N GLU A 461 -19.04 -5.84 -5.60
CA GLU A 461 -18.01 -6.81 -6.02
C GLU A 461 -18.44 -7.66 -7.23
N LEU A 462 -19.71 -7.71 -7.57
CA LEU A 462 -20.21 -8.63 -8.59
C LEU A 462 -20.08 -8.07 -10.01
N THR A 463 -20.08 -6.74 -10.15
CA THR A 463 -19.91 -6.12 -11.48
C THR A 463 -18.44 -6.07 -11.85
N GLU A 464 -18.12 -6.70 -12.97
CA GLU A 464 -16.76 -6.75 -13.51
C GLU A 464 -16.43 -5.48 -14.31
N PRO A 465 -15.15 -5.04 -14.34
CA PRO A 465 -14.69 -4.05 -15.28
C PRO A 465 -14.87 -4.52 -16.73
N ASN A 466 -14.99 -3.59 -17.67
CA ASN A 466 -15.16 -3.90 -19.09
C ASN A 466 -13.89 -4.53 -19.69
N ASP A 467 -14.04 -5.18 -20.86
CA ASP A 467 -12.96 -5.90 -21.57
C ASP A 467 -11.74 -5.02 -21.87
N SER A 468 -11.94 -3.72 -22.15
CA SER A 468 -10.84 -2.80 -22.40
C SER A 468 -9.93 -2.67 -21.18
N ARG A 469 -10.52 -2.59 -19.95
CA ARG A 469 -9.74 -2.55 -18.70
C ARG A 469 -9.03 -3.87 -18.44
N ALA A 470 -9.68 -4.99 -18.74
CA ALA A 470 -9.06 -6.30 -18.64
C ALA A 470 -7.84 -6.41 -19.58
N ALA A 471 -7.94 -5.92 -20.81
CA ALA A 471 -6.83 -5.88 -21.76
C ALA A 471 -5.67 -5.00 -21.27
N TRP A 472 -5.94 -3.80 -20.75
CA TRP A 472 -4.91 -2.93 -20.17
C TRP A 472 -4.25 -3.55 -18.94
N GLY A 473 -5.01 -4.22 -18.08
CA GLY A 473 -4.46 -4.94 -16.93
C GLY A 473 -3.54 -6.08 -17.33
N LEU A 474 -3.93 -6.87 -18.35
CA LEU A 474 -3.08 -7.94 -18.91
C LEU A 474 -1.80 -7.38 -19.54
N LEU A 475 -1.91 -6.27 -20.28
CA LEU A 475 -0.72 -5.59 -20.85
C LEU A 475 0.23 -5.13 -19.74
N ALA A 476 -0.28 -4.54 -18.67
CA ALA A 476 0.54 -4.11 -17.53
C ALA A 476 1.27 -5.29 -16.88
N LEU A 477 0.58 -6.41 -16.63
CA LEU A 477 1.17 -7.62 -16.10
C LEU A 477 2.20 -8.25 -17.05
N PHE A 478 1.94 -8.22 -18.36
CA PHE A 478 2.91 -8.66 -19.36
C PHE A 478 4.16 -7.78 -19.36
N LEU A 479 4.02 -6.45 -19.34
CA LEU A 479 5.15 -5.52 -19.27
C LEU A 479 5.94 -5.66 -17.96
N MET A 480 5.27 -5.94 -16.85
CA MET A 480 5.90 -6.28 -15.57
C MET A 480 6.82 -7.50 -15.74
N LEU A 481 6.30 -8.60 -16.32
CA LEU A 481 7.10 -9.80 -16.58
C LEU A 481 8.27 -9.52 -17.53
N ALA A 482 8.01 -8.80 -18.63
CA ALA A 482 9.05 -8.44 -19.60
C ALA A 482 10.16 -7.56 -18.99
N THR A 483 9.82 -6.77 -17.97
CA THR A 483 10.79 -5.93 -17.24
C THR A 483 11.60 -6.74 -16.21
N LEU A 484 10.97 -7.66 -15.47
CA LEU A 484 11.62 -8.37 -14.36
C LEU A 484 12.32 -9.66 -14.78
N ILE A 485 11.94 -10.26 -15.93
CA ILE A 485 12.54 -11.50 -16.38
C ILE A 485 13.80 -11.18 -17.21
N PRO A 486 14.96 -11.78 -16.85
CA PRO A 486 16.18 -11.62 -17.62
C PRO A 486 16.12 -12.38 -18.95
N LEU A 487 16.84 -11.90 -19.95
CA LEU A 487 17.07 -12.61 -21.18
C LEU A 487 17.91 -13.86 -20.93
N SER A 488 17.42 -15.01 -21.35
CA SER A 488 18.25 -16.22 -21.35
C SER A 488 19.45 -16.06 -22.29
N ALA A 489 20.55 -16.76 -22.00
CA ALA A 489 21.76 -16.70 -22.84
C ALA A 489 21.46 -17.06 -24.32
N SER A 490 20.55 -18.01 -24.56
CA SER A 490 20.14 -18.40 -25.91
C SER A 490 19.33 -17.31 -26.62
N LEU A 491 18.45 -16.61 -25.92
CA LEU A 491 17.70 -15.47 -26.48
C LEU A 491 18.61 -14.27 -26.69
N ALA A 492 19.47 -13.96 -25.72
CA ALA A 492 20.45 -12.88 -25.84
C ALA A 492 21.38 -13.06 -27.07
N GLY A 493 21.89 -14.27 -27.26
CA GLY A 493 22.69 -14.61 -28.46
C GLY A 493 21.94 -14.47 -29.79
N ARG A 494 20.64 -14.86 -29.83
CA ARG A 494 19.81 -14.71 -31.03
C ARG A 494 19.53 -13.26 -31.42
N ILE A 495 19.43 -12.36 -30.45
CA ILE A 495 19.24 -10.92 -30.69
C ILE A 495 20.56 -10.15 -30.74
N GLY A 496 21.72 -10.84 -30.65
CA GLY A 496 23.05 -10.23 -30.69
C GLY A 496 23.39 -9.38 -29.47
N LEU A 497 22.90 -9.76 -28.31
CA LEU A 497 23.30 -9.17 -27.02
C LEU A 497 24.38 -10.07 -26.39
N GLY A 498 25.64 -9.73 -26.61
CA GLY A 498 26.84 -10.38 -26.08
C GLY A 498 27.03 -11.80 -26.57
N SER A 499 27.88 -11.97 -27.50
CA SER A 499 28.61 -13.19 -27.84
C SER A 499 29.76 -13.39 -26.87
#